data_d84473d968c1238fd997ac17e329d61b
#
_entry.id   d84473d968c1238fd997ac17e329d61b
#
_cell.length_a   1.000
_cell.length_b   1.000
_cell.length_c   1.000
_cell.angle_alpha   90.00
_cell.angle_beta   90.00
_cell.angle_gamma   90.00
#
_symmetry.space_group_name_H-M   'P 1'
#
loop_
_entity.id
_entity.type
_entity.pdbx_description
1 polymer ?
#
loop_
_entity_poly.entity_id
_entity_poly.type
_entity_poly.pdbx_seq_one_letter_code
_entity_poly.pdbx_strand_id
1 'polypeptide(L)'
;MIKETLAYKISQVNPNFSVMTGQAVPVLPPGIKLQNVTIKRFNDSLFDINEIQIKPALLSFLKPETIYTFTGRTGGGAFDGKAFVSREKSDGHSRININLNEIQILEIPGFQDFSRYQAAGLLSGQVVVNKSRRPLISAHADLNLANAMLTFPSPVFGLNNLSFQYIEGEVTLASRRMQIKKCTFNGNQVDGTISGIIILKNPFEKSTLRLSGSILPHSDFIASLGQGIASMLLPQLKSAKNGLRFKIRGTLEDPRFSL
;
A
#
# COMPACT_ATOMS: atom_id res chain seq x y z
N MET A 1 6.74 30.45 8.25
CA MET A 1 6.10 30.22 9.56
C MET A 1 5.17 29.00 9.58
N ILE A 2 4.05 28.91 8.82
CA ILE A 2 3.16 27.71 8.86
C ILE A 2 3.86 26.46 8.33
N LYS A 3 4.61 26.56 7.23
CA LYS A 3 5.37 25.46 6.62
C LYS A 3 6.41 24.87 7.57
N GLU A 4 7.19 25.71 8.18
CA GLU A 4 8.27 25.34 9.11
C GLU A 4 7.72 24.67 10.38
N THR A 5 6.58 25.18 10.88
CA THR A 5 5.91 24.60 12.04
C THR A 5 5.36 23.19 11.74
N LEU A 6 4.80 22.97 10.53
CA LEU A 6 4.32 21.65 10.10
C LEU A 6 5.48 20.66 9.91
N ALA A 7 6.51 21.05 9.18
CA ALA A 7 7.71 20.24 8.98
C ALA A 7 8.37 19.86 10.31
N TYR A 8 8.51 20.82 11.21
CA TYR A 8 9.05 20.61 12.56
C TYR A 8 8.21 19.64 13.40
N LYS A 9 6.89 19.80 13.42
CA LYS A 9 6.00 18.88 14.18
C LYS A 9 6.04 17.46 13.64
N ILE A 10 6.12 17.27 12.32
CA ILE A 10 6.19 15.96 11.70
C ILE A 10 7.55 15.29 12.00
N SER A 11 8.67 16.02 11.91
CA SER A 11 9.99 15.48 12.24
C SER A 11 10.13 15.10 13.72
N GLN A 12 9.41 15.77 14.62
CA GLN A 12 9.35 15.37 16.03
C GLN A 12 8.57 14.06 16.26
N VAL A 13 7.60 13.72 15.39
CA VAL A 13 6.83 12.47 15.51
C VAL A 13 7.66 11.27 15.08
N ASN A 14 8.45 11.43 14.02
CA ASN A 14 9.39 10.40 13.57
C ASN A 14 10.53 11.06 12.76
N PRO A 15 11.77 11.08 13.30
CA PRO A 15 12.89 11.74 12.65
C PRO A 15 13.30 11.15 11.30
N ASN A 16 12.83 9.95 10.99
CA ASN A 16 13.10 9.28 9.71
C ASN A 16 12.20 9.79 8.59
N PHE A 17 11.15 10.56 8.90
CA PHE A 17 10.24 11.12 7.91
C PHE A 17 10.38 12.62 7.84
N SER A 18 10.44 13.15 6.63
CA SER A 18 10.37 14.58 6.35
C SER A 18 9.22 14.87 5.41
N VAL A 19 8.60 16.03 5.62
CA VAL A 19 7.54 16.53 4.75
C VAL A 19 7.96 17.87 4.19
N MET A 20 8.04 17.94 2.89
CA MET A 20 8.30 19.17 2.14
C MET A 20 7.00 19.66 1.53
N THR A 21 6.74 20.95 1.60
CA THR A 21 5.52 21.55 1.03
C THR A 21 5.91 22.71 0.10
N GLY A 22 5.35 22.74 -1.11
CA GLY A 22 5.53 23.84 -2.05
C GLY A 22 4.82 25.11 -1.57
N GLN A 23 3.51 25.09 -1.49
CA GLN A 23 2.68 26.22 -1.05
C GLN A 23 1.72 25.84 0.05
N ALA A 24 1.43 26.80 0.93
CA ALA A 24 0.43 26.68 1.97
C ALA A 24 -0.47 27.92 1.94
N VAL A 25 -1.75 27.71 1.65
CA VAL A 25 -2.74 28.79 1.48
C VAL A 25 -3.89 28.56 2.48
N PRO A 26 -4.27 29.59 3.25
CA PRO A 26 -5.47 29.51 4.08
C PRO A 26 -6.72 29.41 3.19
N VAL A 27 -7.73 28.65 3.65
CA VAL A 27 -9.03 28.50 2.97
C VAL A 27 -10.18 28.73 3.94
N LEU A 28 -11.31 29.25 3.42
CA LEU A 28 -12.55 29.43 4.17
C LEU A 28 -13.53 28.28 3.92
N PRO A 29 -14.31 27.83 4.94
CA PRO A 29 -14.19 28.08 6.39
C PRO A 29 -12.84 27.60 6.92
N PRO A 30 -12.41 27.94 8.18
CA PRO A 30 -11.02 27.84 8.59
C PRO A 30 -10.39 26.48 8.21
N GLY A 31 -9.31 26.54 7.45
CA GLY A 31 -8.61 25.38 6.94
C GLY A 31 -7.30 25.79 6.26
N ILE A 32 -6.56 24.82 5.80
CA ILE A 32 -5.32 25.01 5.07
C ILE A 32 -5.31 24.12 3.83
N LYS A 33 -4.85 24.68 2.73
CA LYS A 33 -4.57 23.98 1.48
C LYS A 33 -3.06 23.95 1.28
N LEU A 34 -2.50 22.75 1.14
CA LEU A 34 -1.09 22.52 0.82
C LEU A 34 -1.00 22.01 -0.61
N GLN A 35 0.00 22.48 -1.35
CA GLN A 35 0.28 22.06 -2.71
C GLN A 35 1.71 21.55 -2.82
N ASN A 36 1.92 20.55 -3.70
CA ASN A 36 3.20 19.92 -3.96
C ASN A 36 3.85 19.43 -2.64
N VAL A 37 3.15 18.53 -1.96
CA VAL A 37 3.60 17.94 -0.70
C VAL A 37 4.34 16.66 -1.00
N THR A 38 5.63 16.62 -0.68
CA THR A 38 6.45 15.41 -0.80
C THR A 38 6.73 14.84 0.58
N ILE A 39 6.38 13.58 0.77
CA ILE A 39 6.70 12.81 1.97
C ILE A 39 7.91 11.96 1.67
N LYS A 40 9.02 12.20 2.39
CA LYS A 40 10.27 11.46 2.26
C LYS A 40 10.54 10.62 3.50
N ARG A 41 11.18 9.49 3.30
CA ARG A 41 11.81 8.70 4.35
C ARG A 41 13.31 8.68 4.11
N PHE A 42 14.07 9.26 5.04
CA PHE A 42 15.46 9.63 4.79
C PHE A 42 15.56 10.56 3.56
N ASN A 43 16.18 10.10 2.46
CA ASN A 43 16.29 10.84 1.21
C ASN A 43 15.33 10.36 0.11
N ASP A 44 14.64 9.23 0.32
CA ASP A 44 13.79 8.63 -0.69
C ASP A 44 12.38 9.21 -0.63
N SER A 45 11.84 9.63 -1.78
CA SER A 45 10.45 10.08 -1.89
C SER A 45 9.53 8.89 -1.79
N LEU A 46 8.60 8.91 -0.83
CA LEU A 46 7.60 7.85 -0.67
C LEU A 46 6.29 8.20 -1.38
N PHE A 47 5.86 9.44 -1.21
CA PHE A 47 4.59 9.93 -1.75
C PHE A 47 4.73 11.38 -2.19
N ASP A 48 4.19 11.67 -3.36
CA ASP A 48 4.01 13.02 -3.86
C ASP A 48 2.51 13.32 -3.93
N ILE A 49 2.08 14.30 -3.17
CA ILE A 49 0.69 14.75 -3.08
C ILE A 49 0.59 16.08 -3.82
N ASN A 50 -0.17 16.10 -4.91
CA ASN A 50 -0.37 17.31 -5.71
C ASN A 50 -1.03 18.41 -4.88
N GLU A 51 -2.09 18.03 -4.13
CA GLU A 51 -2.87 18.94 -3.32
C GLU A 51 -3.51 18.19 -2.15
N ILE A 52 -3.50 18.82 -0.97
CA ILE A 52 -4.28 18.38 0.18
C ILE A 52 -4.92 19.57 0.88
N GLN A 53 -6.21 19.50 1.15
CA GLN A 53 -6.95 20.46 1.93
C GLN A 53 -7.35 19.86 3.27
N ILE A 54 -7.04 20.55 4.35
CA ILE A 54 -7.33 20.11 5.72
C ILE A 54 -8.21 21.16 6.40
N LYS A 55 -9.31 20.71 6.99
CA LYS A 55 -10.29 21.55 7.69
C LYS A 55 -10.59 20.95 9.07
N PRO A 56 -10.56 21.74 10.14
CA PRO A 56 -11.08 21.31 11.42
C PRO A 56 -12.61 21.26 11.39
N ALA A 57 -13.21 20.26 12.00
CA ALA A 57 -14.63 20.24 12.28
C ALA A 57 -14.88 21.13 13.50
N LEU A 58 -15.42 22.34 13.29
CA LEU A 58 -15.51 23.38 14.33
C LEU A 58 -16.21 22.91 15.61
N LEU A 59 -17.30 22.14 15.49
CA LEU A 59 -18.02 21.60 16.65
C LEU A 59 -17.22 20.53 17.42
N SER A 60 -16.17 19.98 16.83
CA SER A 60 -15.32 18.99 17.51
C SER A 60 -14.44 19.63 18.59
N PHE A 61 -14.24 20.95 18.55
CA PHE A 61 -13.51 21.65 19.61
C PHE A 61 -14.23 21.63 20.97
N LEU A 62 -15.51 21.27 20.99
CA LEU A 62 -16.29 21.08 22.21
C LEU A 62 -16.26 19.62 22.72
N LYS A 63 -15.60 18.72 21.98
CA LYS A 63 -15.52 17.28 22.30
C LYS A 63 -14.14 16.91 22.85
N PRO A 64 -13.98 15.76 23.50
CA PRO A 64 -12.68 15.26 23.96
C PRO A 64 -11.68 15.03 22.80
N GLU A 65 -12.18 14.76 21.59
CA GLU A 65 -11.39 14.57 20.38
C GLU A 65 -11.63 15.71 19.39
N THR A 66 -10.54 16.27 18.87
CA THR A 66 -10.60 17.19 17.73
C THR A 66 -10.61 16.39 16.43
N ILE A 67 -11.55 16.71 15.54
CA ILE A 67 -11.71 16.05 14.25
C ILE A 67 -11.23 16.99 13.15
N TYR A 68 -10.33 16.49 12.31
CA TYR A 68 -9.91 17.14 11.08
C TYR A 68 -10.41 16.31 9.89
N THR A 69 -11.04 16.97 8.92
CA THR A 69 -11.36 16.38 7.62
C THR A 69 -10.29 16.79 6.62
N PHE A 70 -9.93 15.90 5.75
CA PHE A 70 -9.01 16.20 4.66
C PHE A 70 -9.46 15.59 3.35
N THR A 71 -9.12 16.26 2.26
CA THR A 71 -9.31 15.79 0.89
C THR A 71 -8.07 16.13 0.09
N GLY A 72 -7.68 15.30 -0.86
CA GLY A 72 -6.49 15.57 -1.65
C GLY A 72 -6.43 14.77 -2.95
N ARG A 73 -5.38 15.02 -3.73
CA ARG A 73 -5.08 14.35 -4.99
C ARG A 73 -3.63 13.89 -5.03
N THR A 74 -3.42 12.70 -5.52
CA THR A 74 -2.11 12.09 -5.75
C THR A 74 -2.22 11.02 -6.82
N GLY A 75 -1.19 10.80 -7.62
CA GLY A 75 -1.16 9.73 -8.62
C GLY A 75 -2.39 9.73 -9.54
N GLY A 76 -2.80 10.89 -10.05
CA GLY A 76 -3.99 11.01 -10.91
C GLY A 76 -5.33 10.75 -10.24
N GLY A 77 -5.34 10.15 -9.04
CA GLY A 77 -6.54 9.84 -8.25
C GLY A 77 -6.78 10.82 -7.10
N ALA A 78 -7.72 10.46 -6.24
CA ALA A 78 -8.14 11.28 -5.10
C ALA A 78 -8.12 10.47 -3.79
N PHE A 79 -8.00 11.18 -2.69
CA PHE A 79 -8.21 10.61 -1.36
C PHE A 79 -8.95 11.60 -0.47
N ASP A 80 -9.69 11.05 0.49
CA ASP A 80 -10.33 11.84 1.54
C ASP A 80 -10.27 11.08 2.88
N GLY A 81 -10.57 11.79 3.94
CA GLY A 81 -10.60 11.13 5.24
C GLY A 81 -10.83 12.03 6.43
N LYS A 82 -10.68 11.42 7.60
CA LYS A 82 -10.83 12.08 8.91
C LYS A 82 -9.69 11.67 9.83
N ALA A 83 -9.12 12.66 10.51
CA ALA A 83 -8.16 12.44 11.59
C ALA A 83 -8.82 12.83 12.93
N PHE A 84 -8.79 11.90 13.88
CA PHE A 84 -9.27 12.07 15.25
C PHE A 84 -8.08 12.21 16.16
N VAL A 85 -7.97 13.31 16.87
CA VAL A 85 -6.83 13.63 17.73
C VAL A 85 -7.33 13.89 19.14
N SER A 86 -6.93 13.07 20.11
CA SER A 86 -7.25 13.28 21.52
C SER A 86 -6.66 14.59 22.00
N ARG A 87 -7.44 15.35 22.76
CA ARG A 87 -7.03 16.61 23.41
C ARG A 87 -6.27 16.36 24.69
N GLU A 88 -6.46 15.22 25.31
CA GLU A 88 -5.73 14.83 26.50
C GLU A 88 -4.29 14.54 26.15
N LYS A 89 -3.36 15.40 26.58
CA LYS A 89 -1.92 15.22 26.39
C LYS A 89 -1.41 13.88 26.97
N SER A 90 -2.12 13.35 27.96
CA SER A 90 -1.82 12.08 28.61
C SER A 90 -2.17 10.88 27.74
N ASP A 91 -3.13 10.98 26.83
CA ASP A 91 -3.69 9.84 26.10
C ASP A 91 -2.93 9.53 24.81
N GLY A 92 -2.41 10.54 24.11
CA GLY A 92 -1.58 10.37 22.90
C GLY A 92 -2.21 9.55 21.78
N HIS A 93 -3.52 9.24 21.89
CA HIS A 93 -4.26 8.49 20.89
C HIS A 93 -4.62 9.35 19.70
N SER A 94 -4.42 8.80 18.50
CA SER A 94 -4.96 9.36 17.27
C SER A 94 -5.39 8.25 16.33
N ARG A 95 -6.44 8.50 15.56
CA ARG A 95 -6.94 7.61 14.53
C ARG A 95 -7.12 8.40 13.24
N ILE A 96 -6.69 7.81 12.13
CA ILE A 96 -6.85 8.39 10.79
C ILE A 96 -7.58 7.35 9.94
N ASN A 97 -8.69 7.76 9.37
CA ASN A 97 -9.43 6.98 8.37
C ASN A 97 -9.22 7.65 7.01
N ILE A 98 -8.80 6.88 6.02
CA ILE A 98 -8.47 7.35 4.67
C ILE A 98 -9.25 6.52 3.68
N ASN A 99 -9.93 7.15 2.74
CA ASN A 99 -10.49 6.53 1.56
C ASN A 99 -9.59 6.87 0.37
N LEU A 100 -9.23 5.89 -0.42
CA LEU A 100 -8.44 6.01 -1.64
C LEU A 100 -9.33 5.76 -2.84
N ASN A 101 -9.21 6.54 -3.90
CA ASN A 101 -10.00 6.41 -5.11
C ASN A 101 -9.15 6.57 -6.35
N GLU A 102 -8.99 5.48 -7.08
CA GLU A 102 -8.33 5.38 -8.40
C GLU A 102 -6.93 6.01 -8.47
N ILE A 103 -6.12 5.81 -7.43
CA ILE A 103 -4.74 6.30 -7.41
C ILE A 103 -3.87 5.39 -8.28
N GLN A 104 -3.21 5.95 -9.29
CA GLN A 104 -2.28 5.23 -10.15
C GLN A 104 -1.01 4.89 -9.38
N ILE A 105 -0.79 3.61 -9.07
CA ILE A 105 0.37 3.18 -8.27
C ILE A 105 1.70 3.45 -8.99
N LEU A 106 1.70 3.52 -10.31
CA LEU A 106 2.88 3.87 -11.11
C LEU A 106 3.38 5.30 -10.81
N GLU A 107 2.51 6.20 -10.39
CA GLU A 107 2.85 7.58 -10.03
C GLU A 107 3.25 7.75 -8.56
N ILE A 108 3.27 6.68 -7.77
CA ILE A 108 3.70 6.71 -6.37
C ILE A 108 5.18 6.32 -6.31
N PRO A 109 6.11 7.25 -6.00
CA PRO A 109 7.56 6.98 -6.03
C PRO A 109 7.96 5.80 -5.18
N GLY A 110 7.40 5.69 -3.99
CA GLY A 110 7.68 4.59 -3.07
C GLY A 110 7.36 3.18 -3.59
N PHE A 111 6.50 3.02 -4.60
CA PHE A 111 6.25 1.73 -5.23
C PHE A 111 7.26 1.40 -6.33
N GLN A 112 7.86 2.41 -6.95
CA GLN A 112 8.82 2.23 -8.04
C GLN A 112 10.22 1.91 -7.51
N ASP A 113 10.61 2.54 -6.41
CA ASP A 113 11.96 2.42 -5.85
C ASP A 113 12.20 1.12 -5.09
N PHE A 114 11.13 0.44 -4.63
CA PHE A 114 11.24 -0.71 -3.74
C PHE A 114 11.34 -2.07 -4.43
N SER A 115 11.16 -2.17 -5.73
CA SER A 115 11.25 -3.46 -6.41
C SER A 115 11.85 -3.37 -7.80
N ARG A 116 12.53 -4.45 -8.20
CA ARG A 116 12.93 -4.66 -9.60
C ARG A 116 11.72 -4.89 -10.52
N TYR A 117 10.54 -5.08 -9.94
CA TYR A 117 9.28 -5.32 -10.62
C TYR A 117 8.52 -4.01 -10.73
N GLN A 118 8.09 -3.66 -11.94
CA GLN A 118 7.23 -2.50 -12.13
C GLN A 118 5.77 -2.93 -11.97
N ALA A 119 5.06 -2.23 -11.08
CA ALA A 119 3.64 -2.45 -10.87
C ALA A 119 2.84 -1.24 -11.35
N ALA A 120 1.77 -1.50 -12.08
CA ALA A 120 0.80 -0.50 -12.53
C ALA A 120 -0.61 -0.90 -12.11
N GLY A 121 -1.55 0.03 -12.11
CA GLY A 121 -2.96 -0.20 -11.78
C GLY A 121 -3.56 0.96 -11.00
N LEU A 122 -4.87 0.90 -10.79
CA LEU A 122 -5.67 1.90 -10.08
C LEU A 122 -5.99 1.39 -8.67
N LEU A 123 -5.39 2.02 -7.67
CA LEU A 123 -5.56 1.66 -6.26
C LEU A 123 -6.77 2.40 -5.67
N SER A 124 -7.70 1.64 -5.11
CA SER A 124 -8.82 2.14 -4.33
C SER A 124 -8.93 1.36 -3.01
N GLY A 125 -9.62 1.91 -2.03
CA GLY A 125 -9.86 1.21 -0.78
C GLY A 125 -9.89 2.10 0.45
N GLN A 126 -9.82 1.46 1.61
CA GLN A 126 -9.88 2.14 2.91
C GLN A 126 -8.67 1.78 3.75
N VAL A 127 -8.13 2.77 4.44
CA VAL A 127 -7.01 2.59 5.37
C VAL A 127 -7.37 3.24 6.71
N VAL A 128 -7.23 2.48 7.77
CA VAL A 128 -7.40 2.96 9.15
C VAL A 128 -6.06 2.85 9.86
N VAL A 129 -5.54 3.97 10.31
CA VAL A 129 -4.28 4.03 11.08
C VAL A 129 -4.60 4.45 12.51
N ASN A 130 -4.12 3.67 13.46
CA ASN A 130 -4.24 3.98 14.89
C ASN A 130 -2.84 4.18 15.49
N LYS A 131 -2.69 5.24 16.24
CA LYS A 131 -1.50 5.51 17.06
C LYS A 131 -1.91 5.51 18.53
N SER A 132 -1.23 4.75 19.34
CA SER A 132 -1.42 4.73 20.79
C SER A 132 -0.20 5.32 21.52
N ARG A 133 -0.30 5.47 22.86
CA ARG A 133 0.67 6.10 23.75
C ARG A 133 2.10 5.56 23.69
N ARG A 134 2.27 4.27 23.43
CA ARG A 134 3.57 3.69 23.05
C ARG A 134 3.68 3.80 21.53
N PRO A 135 4.89 3.89 20.95
CA PRO A 135 5.05 4.07 19.50
C PRO A 135 4.56 2.84 18.70
N LEU A 136 3.38 2.34 19.06
CA LEU A 136 2.71 1.25 18.38
C LEU A 136 1.76 1.89 17.38
N ILE A 137 2.23 1.98 16.15
CA ILE A 137 1.37 2.30 15.02
C ILE A 137 0.79 0.96 14.55
N SER A 138 -0.53 0.89 14.48
CA SER A 138 -1.24 -0.18 13.79
C SER A 138 -2.02 0.39 12.63
N ALA A 139 -2.08 -0.35 11.55
CA ALA A 139 -2.91 -0.01 10.40
C ALA A 139 -3.70 -1.23 9.94
N HIS A 140 -4.88 -0.96 9.41
CA HIS A 140 -5.72 -1.92 8.73
C HIS A 140 -6.10 -1.32 7.39
N ALA A 141 -6.01 -2.10 6.33
CA ALA A 141 -6.32 -1.66 4.99
C ALA A 141 -7.10 -2.73 4.24
N ASP A 142 -8.19 -2.30 3.62
CA ASP A 142 -8.94 -3.05 2.63
C ASP A 142 -8.71 -2.37 1.28
N LEU A 143 -7.99 -3.03 0.39
CA LEU A 143 -7.48 -2.46 -0.84
C LEU A 143 -7.97 -3.24 -2.04
N ASN A 144 -8.27 -2.52 -3.11
CA ASN A 144 -8.57 -3.04 -4.43
C ASN A 144 -7.64 -2.35 -5.45
N LEU A 145 -6.97 -3.15 -6.26
CA LEU A 145 -6.16 -2.69 -7.37
C LEU A 145 -6.79 -3.19 -8.68
N ALA A 146 -7.38 -2.27 -9.42
CA ALA A 146 -8.00 -2.55 -10.71
C ALA A 146 -7.00 -2.37 -11.87
N ASN A 147 -7.17 -3.15 -12.94
CA ASN A 147 -6.32 -3.12 -14.13
C ASN A 147 -4.83 -3.22 -13.79
N ALA A 148 -4.52 -4.14 -12.88
CA ALA A 148 -3.16 -4.31 -12.38
C ALA A 148 -2.26 -5.00 -13.42
N MET A 149 -1.03 -4.51 -13.53
CA MET A 149 0.01 -5.13 -14.36
C MET A 149 1.30 -5.21 -13.57
N LEU A 150 1.88 -6.38 -13.53
CA LEU A 150 3.20 -6.64 -12.94
C LEU A 150 4.19 -6.97 -14.06
N THR A 151 5.16 -6.10 -14.32
CA THR A 151 6.20 -6.30 -15.33
C THR A 151 7.45 -6.89 -14.68
N PHE A 152 7.99 -7.94 -15.27
CA PHE A 152 9.18 -8.63 -14.78
C PHE A 152 10.45 -8.01 -15.39
N PRO A 153 11.56 -7.96 -14.64
CA PRO A 153 12.84 -7.47 -15.15
C PRO A 153 13.46 -8.42 -16.21
N SER A 154 13.05 -9.68 -16.19
CA SER A 154 13.36 -10.70 -17.20
C SER A 154 12.18 -11.65 -17.33
N PRO A 155 11.96 -12.26 -18.52
CA PRO A 155 10.80 -13.13 -18.73
C PRO A 155 10.74 -14.28 -17.74
N VAL A 156 9.56 -14.49 -17.13
CA VAL A 156 9.26 -15.62 -16.26
C VAL A 156 8.29 -16.54 -16.99
N PHE A 157 8.69 -17.78 -17.25
CA PHE A 157 7.96 -18.72 -18.09
C PHE A 157 7.58 -18.16 -19.49
N GLY A 158 8.45 -17.33 -20.06
CA GLY A 158 8.20 -16.69 -21.37
C GLY A 158 7.29 -15.45 -21.30
N LEU A 159 6.78 -15.08 -20.12
CA LEU A 159 5.99 -13.86 -19.92
C LEU A 159 6.86 -12.69 -19.49
N ASN A 160 6.65 -11.55 -20.12
CA ASN A 160 7.23 -10.27 -19.69
C ASN A 160 6.42 -9.60 -18.58
N ASN A 161 5.12 -9.89 -18.50
CA ASN A 161 4.22 -9.33 -17.51
C ASN A 161 3.09 -10.30 -17.16
N LEU A 162 2.45 -10.04 -16.01
CA LEU A 162 1.16 -10.60 -15.62
C LEU A 162 0.14 -9.46 -15.53
N SER A 163 -1.04 -9.68 -16.07
CA SER A 163 -2.15 -8.73 -16.05
C SER A 163 -3.30 -9.26 -15.22
N PHE A 164 -3.85 -8.41 -14.37
CA PHE A 164 -4.96 -8.73 -13.48
C PHE A 164 -6.09 -7.73 -13.70
N GLN A 165 -7.32 -8.21 -13.78
CA GLN A 165 -8.50 -7.37 -13.82
C GLN A 165 -8.67 -6.66 -12.47
N TYR A 166 -8.50 -7.42 -11.39
CA TYR A 166 -8.49 -6.88 -10.03
C TYR A 166 -7.63 -7.73 -9.08
N ILE A 167 -7.10 -7.05 -8.07
CA ILE A 167 -6.43 -7.66 -6.92
C ILE A 167 -7.08 -7.05 -5.68
N GLU A 168 -7.70 -7.87 -4.83
CA GLU A 168 -8.31 -7.44 -3.58
C GLU A 168 -7.53 -7.98 -2.40
N GLY A 169 -7.27 -7.14 -1.40
CA GLY A 169 -6.47 -7.55 -0.27
C GLY A 169 -6.84 -6.89 1.04
N GLU A 170 -6.90 -7.70 2.09
CA GLU A 170 -7.00 -7.25 3.47
C GLU A 170 -5.63 -7.37 4.14
N VAL A 171 -5.10 -6.23 4.59
CA VAL A 171 -3.77 -6.11 5.18
C VAL A 171 -3.84 -5.46 6.55
N THR A 172 -3.12 -6.01 7.51
CA THR A 172 -2.92 -5.38 8.82
C THR A 172 -1.45 -5.15 9.08
N LEU A 173 -1.12 -4.02 9.67
CA LEU A 173 0.22 -3.68 10.11
C LEU A 173 0.20 -3.44 11.62
N ALA A 174 1.08 -4.11 12.35
CA ALA A 174 1.31 -3.85 13.76
C ALA A 174 2.81 -3.83 14.02
N SER A 175 3.33 -2.68 14.43
CA SER A 175 4.77 -2.45 14.58
C SER A 175 5.55 -2.71 13.29
N ARG A 176 6.24 -3.84 13.19
CA ARG A 176 7.01 -4.25 12.01
C ARG A 176 6.42 -5.47 11.30
N ARG A 177 5.29 -5.96 11.77
CA ARG A 177 4.63 -7.15 11.22
C ARG A 177 3.46 -6.73 10.34
N MET A 178 3.61 -6.89 9.05
CA MET A 178 2.54 -6.76 8.07
C MET A 178 1.96 -8.16 7.84
N GLN A 179 0.65 -8.29 8.01
CA GLN A 179 -0.06 -9.53 7.75
C GLN A 179 -1.04 -9.31 6.59
N ILE A 180 -0.87 -10.08 5.54
CA ILE A 180 -1.84 -10.23 4.47
C ILE A 180 -2.79 -11.33 4.94
N LYS A 181 -4.00 -10.95 5.38
CA LYS A 181 -5.00 -11.92 5.86
C LYS A 181 -5.54 -12.72 4.69
N LYS A 182 -5.94 -12.04 3.64
CA LYS A 182 -6.41 -12.59 2.38
C LYS A 182 -6.10 -11.59 1.27
N CYS A 183 -5.52 -12.08 0.20
CA CYS A 183 -5.40 -11.34 -1.04
C CYS A 183 -5.86 -12.27 -2.16
N THR A 184 -6.83 -11.85 -2.95
CA THR A 184 -7.33 -12.57 -4.12
C THR A 184 -6.97 -11.79 -5.36
N PHE A 185 -6.58 -12.47 -6.41
CA PHE A 185 -6.30 -11.86 -7.69
C PHE A 185 -6.97 -12.65 -8.81
N ASN A 186 -7.54 -11.91 -9.75
CA ASN A 186 -8.15 -12.44 -10.95
C ASN A 186 -7.45 -11.82 -12.15
N GLY A 187 -6.83 -12.66 -12.95
CA GLY A 187 -5.97 -12.22 -14.04
C GLY A 187 -6.33 -12.83 -15.38
N ASN A 188 -5.65 -12.38 -16.43
CA ASN A 188 -5.84 -12.93 -17.76
C ASN A 188 -5.14 -14.28 -17.91
N GLN A 189 -4.05 -14.50 -17.20
CA GLN A 189 -3.24 -15.72 -17.27
C GLN A 189 -3.48 -16.66 -16.09
N VAL A 190 -3.68 -16.08 -14.90
CA VAL A 190 -3.79 -16.84 -13.65
C VAL A 190 -4.74 -16.15 -12.68
N ASP A 191 -5.53 -16.95 -11.99
CA ASP A 191 -6.25 -16.53 -10.78
C ASP A 191 -5.56 -17.08 -9.55
N GLY A 192 -5.88 -16.54 -8.38
CA GLY A 192 -5.35 -17.14 -7.16
C GLY A 192 -5.57 -16.34 -5.89
N THR A 193 -4.94 -16.85 -4.87
CA THR A 193 -4.96 -16.25 -3.53
C THR A 193 -3.57 -16.27 -2.92
N ILE A 194 -3.30 -15.26 -2.09
CA ILE A 194 -2.08 -15.21 -1.29
C ILE A 194 -2.40 -14.72 0.11
N SER A 195 -1.73 -15.25 1.12
CA SER A 195 -1.80 -14.83 2.50
C SER A 195 -0.47 -15.04 3.19
N GLY A 196 -0.29 -14.43 4.36
CA GLY A 196 0.92 -14.64 5.15
C GLY A 196 1.43 -13.39 5.82
N ILE A 197 2.73 -13.36 6.08
CA ILE A 197 3.37 -12.34 6.91
C ILE A 197 4.61 -11.82 6.24
N ILE A 198 4.78 -10.50 6.33
CA ILE A 198 6.01 -9.79 5.96
C ILE A 198 6.55 -9.12 7.22
N ILE A 199 7.78 -9.42 7.58
CA ILE A 199 8.47 -8.74 8.68
C ILE A 199 9.28 -7.60 8.09
N LEU A 200 8.81 -6.39 8.33
CA LEU A 200 9.42 -5.16 7.81
C LEU A 200 10.77 -4.91 8.47
N LYS A 201 11.77 -4.62 7.67
CA LYS A 201 13.14 -4.27 8.09
C LYS A 201 13.57 -2.92 7.52
N ASN A 202 14.70 -2.46 7.97
CA ASN A 202 15.42 -1.34 7.40
C ASN A 202 16.81 -1.84 6.96
N PRO A 203 17.18 -1.72 5.70
CA PRO A 203 16.37 -1.19 4.59
C PRO A 203 15.19 -2.13 4.22
N PHE A 204 14.18 -1.57 3.53
CA PHE A 204 12.90 -2.25 3.27
C PHE A 204 13.05 -3.52 2.43
N GLU A 205 13.99 -3.56 1.50
CA GLU A 205 14.31 -4.69 0.61
C GLU A 205 14.73 -5.94 1.39
N LYS A 206 15.29 -5.75 2.60
CA LYS A 206 15.67 -6.84 3.53
C LYS A 206 14.48 -7.39 4.34
N SER A 207 13.27 -6.87 4.12
CA SER A 207 12.06 -7.39 4.77
C SER A 207 11.85 -8.86 4.42
N THR A 208 11.49 -9.64 5.44
CA THR A 208 11.40 -11.11 5.30
C THR A 208 10.00 -11.53 4.92
N LEU A 209 9.89 -12.37 3.90
CA LEU A 209 8.65 -12.91 3.37
C LEU A 209 8.36 -14.30 3.95
N ARG A 210 7.11 -14.52 4.35
CA ARG A 210 6.53 -15.82 4.72
C ARG A 210 5.11 -15.85 4.18
N LEU A 211 4.98 -16.06 2.87
CA LEU A 211 3.71 -16.04 2.17
C LEU A 211 3.40 -17.44 1.64
N SER A 212 2.12 -17.73 1.51
CA SER A 212 1.59 -18.94 0.88
C SER A 212 0.32 -18.61 0.13
N GLY A 213 0.02 -19.39 -0.89
CA GLY A 213 -1.17 -19.18 -1.68
C GLY A 213 -1.46 -20.34 -2.61
N SER A 214 -2.40 -20.11 -3.49
CA SER A 214 -2.73 -21.01 -4.58
C SER A 214 -2.88 -20.19 -5.86
N ILE A 215 -2.46 -20.78 -6.97
CA ILE A 215 -2.66 -20.25 -8.31
C ILE A 215 -3.43 -21.26 -9.17
N LEU A 216 -4.34 -20.75 -9.96
CA LEU A 216 -5.07 -21.48 -10.97
C LEU A 216 -4.76 -20.88 -12.34
N PRO A 217 -3.79 -21.46 -13.08
CA PRO A 217 -3.48 -21.02 -14.42
C PRO A 217 -4.65 -21.30 -15.37
N HIS A 218 -4.94 -20.37 -16.26
CA HIS A 218 -5.97 -20.53 -17.29
C HIS A 218 -5.49 -21.48 -18.40
N SER A 219 -6.42 -22.14 -19.07
CA SER A 219 -6.14 -23.11 -20.14
C SER A 219 -5.30 -22.51 -21.28
N ASP A 220 -5.61 -21.28 -21.68
CA ASP A 220 -4.94 -20.60 -22.79
C ASP A 220 -3.50 -20.24 -22.41
N PHE A 221 -3.28 -19.88 -21.14
CA PHE A 221 -1.94 -19.66 -20.62
C PHE A 221 -1.14 -20.96 -20.60
N ILE A 222 -1.72 -22.06 -20.11
CA ILE A 222 -1.05 -23.38 -20.10
C ILE A 222 -0.71 -23.82 -21.53
N ALA A 223 -1.60 -23.59 -22.50
CA ALA A 223 -1.38 -23.92 -23.89
C ALA A 223 -0.23 -23.08 -24.52
N SER A 224 0.01 -21.87 -24.04
CA SER A 224 1.11 -21.00 -24.48
C SER A 224 2.45 -21.38 -23.90
N LEU A 225 2.49 -22.17 -22.83
CA LEU A 225 3.72 -22.70 -22.25
C LEU A 225 4.30 -23.80 -23.15
N GLY A 226 5.62 -23.80 -23.33
CA GLY A 226 6.26 -24.86 -24.08
C GLY A 226 5.92 -26.27 -23.53
N GLN A 227 5.91 -27.27 -24.40
CA GLN A 227 5.48 -28.65 -24.07
C GLN A 227 6.11 -29.21 -22.78
N GLY A 228 7.38 -28.87 -22.50
CA GLY A 228 8.09 -29.30 -21.29
C GLY A 228 7.45 -28.78 -20.01
N ILE A 229 7.09 -27.51 -19.95
CA ILE A 229 6.49 -26.87 -18.76
C ILE A 229 5.01 -27.33 -18.62
N ALA A 230 4.27 -27.36 -19.71
CA ALA A 230 2.88 -27.81 -19.72
C ALA A 230 2.76 -29.27 -19.21
N SER A 231 3.64 -30.16 -19.63
CA SER A 231 3.65 -31.56 -19.18
C SER A 231 3.96 -31.72 -17.68
N MET A 232 4.71 -30.81 -17.07
CA MET A 232 4.99 -30.83 -15.63
C MET A 232 3.80 -30.29 -14.81
N LEU A 233 3.08 -29.29 -15.34
CA LEU A 233 2.01 -28.62 -14.61
C LEU A 233 0.65 -29.35 -14.70
N LEU A 234 0.32 -29.91 -15.87
CA LEU A 234 -0.97 -30.55 -16.13
C LEU A 234 -1.32 -31.69 -15.15
N PRO A 235 -0.43 -32.62 -14.78
CA PRO A 235 -0.74 -33.67 -13.80
C PRO A 235 -1.03 -33.09 -12.41
N GLN A 236 -0.30 -32.07 -12.02
CA GLN A 236 -0.47 -31.41 -10.73
C GLN A 236 -1.80 -30.64 -10.67
N LEU A 237 -2.18 -29.96 -11.75
CA LEU A 237 -3.47 -29.27 -11.87
C LEU A 237 -4.64 -30.24 -11.84
N LYS A 238 -4.55 -31.40 -12.50
CA LYS A 238 -5.60 -32.43 -12.48
C LYS A 238 -5.83 -33.02 -11.08
N SER A 239 -4.80 -33.11 -10.27
CA SER A 239 -4.88 -33.61 -8.88
C SER A 239 -5.26 -32.54 -7.86
N ALA A 240 -5.05 -31.26 -8.18
CA ALA A 240 -5.27 -30.13 -7.27
C ALA A 240 -6.64 -29.47 -7.52
N LYS A 241 -7.68 -29.90 -6.79
CA LYS A 241 -9.04 -29.32 -6.87
C LYS A 241 -9.08 -27.79 -6.67
N ASN A 242 -8.09 -27.19 -5.97
CA ASN A 242 -8.05 -25.77 -5.59
C ASN A 242 -6.84 -25.02 -6.16
N GLY A 243 -6.28 -25.48 -7.29
CA GLY A 243 -5.10 -24.89 -7.91
C GLY A 243 -3.77 -25.33 -7.26
N LEU A 244 -2.67 -24.89 -7.85
CA LEU A 244 -1.31 -25.19 -7.41
C LEU A 244 -0.97 -24.37 -6.16
N ARG A 245 -0.60 -25.03 -5.08
CA ARG A 245 -0.16 -24.36 -3.87
C ARG A 245 1.28 -23.91 -4.02
N PHE A 246 1.58 -22.71 -3.57
CA PHE A 246 2.94 -22.16 -3.57
C PHE A 246 3.29 -21.50 -2.25
N LYS A 247 4.58 -21.35 -2.01
CA LYS A 247 5.14 -20.57 -0.90
C LYS A 247 6.17 -19.58 -1.42
N ILE A 248 6.19 -18.39 -0.80
CA ILE A 248 7.21 -17.39 -1.04
C ILE A 248 7.95 -17.14 0.28
N ARG A 249 9.25 -17.32 0.26
CA ARG A 249 10.15 -17.08 1.38
C ARG A 249 11.31 -16.20 0.95
N GLY A 250 12.22 -15.87 1.86
CA GLY A 250 13.37 -15.02 1.58
C GLY A 250 13.12 -13.56 1.92
N THR A 251 13.59 -12.64 1.11
CA THR A 251 13.44 -11.20 1.29
C THR A 251 12.71 -10.57 0.10
N LEU A 252 12.32 -9.31 0.20
CA LEU A 252 11.74 -8.58 -0.94
C LEU A 252 12.74 -8.45 -2.09
N GLU A 253 14.03 -8.35 -1.78
CA GLU A 253 15.12 -8.27 -2.77
C GLU A 253 15.39 -9.63 -3.44
N ASP A 254 15.32 -10.74 -2.66
CA ASP A 254 15.57 -12.11 -3.12
C ASP A 254 14.40 -13.03 -2.70
N PRO A 255 13.25 -12.95 -3.38
CA PRO A 255 12.11 -13.82 -3.10
C PRO A 255 12.36 -15.22 -3.67
N ARG A 256 12.12 -16.25 -2.84
CA ARG A 256 12.28 -17.67 -3.20
C ARG A 256 10.92 -18.33 -3.28
N PHE A 257 10.60 -18.82 -4.47
CA PHE A 257 9.34 -19.51 -4.76
C PHE A 257 9.53 -21.03 -4.63
N SER A 258 8.53 -21.70 -4.10
CA SER A 258 8.42 -23.16 -4.10
C SER A 258 6.97 -23.57 -4.28
N LEU A 259 6.73 -24.59 -5.08
CA LEU A 259 5.46 -25.30 -5.26
C LEU A 259 5.32 -26.40 -4.21
#